data_18ca8af458d923c17f7983432a578948
#
_entry.id   18ca8af458d923c17f7983432a578948
#
_cell.length_a   1.000
_cell.length_b   1.000
_cell.length_c   1.000
_cell.angle_alpha   90.00
_cell.angle_beta   90.00
_cell.angle_gamma   90.00
#
_symmetry.space_group_name_H-M   'P 1'
#
loop_
_entity.id
_entity.type
_entity.pdbx_description
1 polymer ?
#
loop_
_entity_poly.entity_id
_entity_poly.type
_entity_poly.pdbx_seq_one_letter_code
_entity_poly.pdbx_strand_id
1 'polypeptide(L)'
;MGRAAHSRELLKLGIEISQATVAKYMIRRPGSPSPSWRSFLRNQALGIAAIDMFVVPSAAFRFLFVALILIHDRRKLVHFNVTRNPTAAWLSRQVTEAFPWDTAQRFLLRDRDGSYGSVFRKRIEAMGIAEVITSRRSPSEPVR
;
A
#
# COMPACT_ATOMS: atom_id res chain seq x y z
N MET A 1 11.51 13.75 9.64
CA MET A 1 11.58 13.83 11.11
C MET A 1 12.92 13.29 11.57
N GLY A 2 13.66 14.09 12.32
CA GLY A 2 14.99 13.70 12.80
C GLY A 2 14.94 12.77 14.02
N ARG A 3 16.04 12.03 14.25
CA ARG A 3 16.24 11.06 15.35
C ARG A 3 15.89 11.63 16.73
N ALA A 4 16.14 12.92 16.95
CA ALA A 4 15.84 13.65 18.17
C ALA A 4 14.35 13.84 18.46
N ALA A 5 13.50 13.84 17.42
CA ALA A 5 12.05 13.98 17.58
C ALA A 5 11.42 12.69 18.11
N HIS A 6 11.84 11.53 17.59
CA HIS A 6 11.33 10.23 18.03
C HIS A 6 11.73 9.89 19.47
N SER A 7 12.95 10.24 19.87
CA SER A 7 13.41 10.06 21.26
C SER A 7 12.59 10.90 22.25
N ARG A 8 12.23 12.14 21.88
CA ARG A 8 11.38 13.00 22.70
C ARG A 8 9.92 12.52 22.81
N GLU A 9 9.38 11.93 21.77
CA GLU A 9 8.02 11.35 21.83
C GLU A 9 7.97 10.12 22.71
N LEU A 10 8.99 9.26 22.66
CA LEU A 10 9.08 8.08 23.53
C LEU A 10 9.26 8.46 25.01
N LEU A 11 9.99 9.53 25.29
CA LEU A 11 10.11 10.09 26.65
C LEU A 11 8.76 10.59 27.21
N LYS A 12 7.89 11.16 26.36
CA LYS A 12 6.54 11.57 26.75
C LYS A 12 5.66 10.39 27.13
N LEU A 13 5.95 9.20 26.64
CA LEU A 13 5.25 7.96 26.96
C LEU A 13 5.89 7.21 28.14
N GLY A 14 6.84 7.85 28.86
CA GLY A 14 7.53 7.26 30.02
C GLY A 14 8.55 6.19 29.66
N ILE A 15 8.99 6.11 28.40
CA ILE A 15 9.97 5.13 27.94
C ILE A 15 11.33 5.83 27.80
N GLU A 16 12.23 5.60 28.73
CA GLU A 16 13.60 6.10 28.66
C GLU A 16 14.43 5.25 27.69
N ILE A 17 14.60 5.73 26.46
CA ILE A 17 15.45 5.12 25.45
C ILE A 17 16.45 6.14 24.94
N SER A 18 17.73 5.76 24.90
CA SER A 18 18.79 6.62 24.38
C SER A 18 18.62 6.85 22.87
N GLN A 19 19.08 8.00 22.36
CA GLN A 19 19.09 8.30 20.92
C GLN A 19 19.87 7.25 20.12
N ALA A 20 20.91 6.65 20.70
CA ALA A 20 21.68 5.58 20.08
C ALA A 20 20.83 4.32 19.88
N THR A 21 19.99 3.96 20.85
CA THR A 21 19.08 2.82 20.75
C THR A 21 18.02 3.04 19.69
N VAL A 22 17.43 4.23 19.65
CA VAL A 22 16.47 4.60 18.59
C VAL A 22 17.14 4.52 17.22
N ALA A 23 18.36 5.02 17.08
CA ALA A 23 19.10 4.97 15.82
C ALA A 23 19.42 3.54 15.36
N LYS A 24 19.66 2.61 16.30
CA LYS A 24 19.95 1.20 16.01
C LYS A 24 18.72 0.47 15.45
N TYR A 25 17.53 0.78 15.95
CA TYR A 25 16.28 0.13 15.56
C TYR A 25 15.49 0.91 14.49
N MET A 26 15.87 2.16 14.21
CA MET A 26 15.33 2.83 13.04
C MET A 26 15.80 2.13 11.77
N ILE A 27 14.87 1.57 11.04
CA ILE A 27 15.13 1.04 9.69
C ILE A 27 15.74 2.17 8.86
N ARG A 28 17.00 2.02 8.47
CA ARG A 28 17.62 2.92 7.49
C ARG A 28 16.79 2.83 6.23
N ARG A 29 16.09 3.90 5.88
CA ARG A 29 15.50 4.00 4.57
C ARG A 29 16.62 3.80 3.56
N PRO A 30 16.53 2.83 2.63
CA PRO A 30 17.50 2.78 1.55
C PRO A 30 17.52 4.14 0.88
N GLY A 31 18.71 4.55 0.41
CA GLY A 31 18.96 5.88 -0.13
C GLY A 31 17.86 6.36 -1.07
N SER A 32 17.77 7.66 -1.24
CA SER A 32 16.78 8.30 -2.12
C SER A 32 16.60 7.51 -3.41
N PRO A 33 15.34 7.31 -3.87
CA PRO A 33 15.06 6.65 -5.15
C PRO A 33 15.92 7.26 -6.24
N SER A 34 16.36 6.44 -7.20
CA SER A 34 17.16 6.93 -8.33
C SER A 34 16.46 8.11 -9.03
N PRO A 35 17.20 9.05 -9.64
CA PRO A 35 16.61 10.17 -10.36
C PRO A 35 15.59 9.73 -11.42
N SER A 36 15.83 8.60 -12.07
CA SER A 36 14.90 7.99 -13.05
C SER A 36 13.59 7.55 -12.42
N TRP A 37 13.62 6.97 -11.22
CA TRP A 37 12.43 6.57 -10.49
C TRP A 37 11.61 7.78 -10.02
N ARG A 38 12.27 8.82 -9.55
CA ARG A 38 11.60 10.08 -9.18
C ARG A 38 10.94 10.76 -10.38
N SER A 39 11.62 10.79 -11.51
CA SER A 39 11.08 11.34 -12.75
C SER A 39 9.90 10.52 -13.25
N PHE A 40 9.99 9.19 -13.20
CA PHE A 40 8.88 8.30 -13.52
C PHE A 40 7.66 8.56 -12.64
N LEU A 41 7.83 8.60 -11.31
CA LEU A 41 6.72 8.88 -10.38
C LEU A 41 6.11 10.26 -10.63
N ARG A 42 6.92 11.28 -10.88
CA ARG A 42 6.44 12.64 -11.14
C ARG A 42 5.65 12.71 -12.45
N ASN A 43 6.13 12.06 -13.50
CA ASN A 43 5.50 12.09 -14.82
C ASN A 43 4.28 11.18 -14.93
N GLN A 44 4.19 10.15 -14.11
CA GLN A 44 3.12 9.15 -14.14
C GLN A 44 2.15 9.26 -12.96
N ALA A 45 2.38 10.16 -12.01
CA ALA A 45 1.60 10.31 -10.78
C ALA A 45 0.09 10.48 -11.04
N LEU A 46 -0.28 11.12 -12.14
CA LEU A 46 -1.66 11.35 -12.58
C LEU A 46 -2.39 10.08 -13.04
N GLY A 47 -1.68 8.96 -13.23
CA GLY A 47 -2.26 7.73 -13.76
C GLY A 47 -2.05 6.52 -12.86
N ILE A 48 -1.66 6.72 -11.59
CA ILE A 48 -1.38 5.62 -10.66
C ILE A 48 -2.46 5.55 -9.60
N ALA A 49 -3.12 4.38 -9.52
CA ALA A 49 -3.93 3.98 -8.38
C ALA A 49 -3.19 2.93 -7.55
N ALA A 50 -3.56 2.79 -6.31
CA ALA A 50 -3.12 1.71 -5.43
C ALA A 50 -4.32 1.03 -4.80
N ILE A 51 -4.27 -0.28 -4.72
CA ILE A 51 -5.21 -1.08 -3.95
C ILE A 51 -4.47 -1.75 -2.80
N ASP A 52 -5.05 -1.68 -1.63
CA ASP A 52 -4.55 -2.30 -0.41
C ASP A 52 -5.68 -3.02 0.32
N MET A 53 -5.35 -4.11 0.99
CA MET A 53 -6.30 -4.88 1.76
C MET A 53 -5.75 -5.15 3.15
N PHE A 54 -6.55 -4.85 4.16
CA PHE A 54 -6.18 -5.13 5.55
C PHE A 54 -7.34 -5.78 6.30
N VAL A 55 -7.01 -6.40 7.43
CA VAL A 55 -7.95 -7.14 8.26
C VAL A 55 -8.26 -6.37 9.51
N VAL A 56 -9.55 -6.27 9.85
CA VAL A 56 -10.03 -5.65 11.08
C VAL A 56 -10.84 -6.67 11.87
N PRO A 57 -10.52 -6.89 13.16
CA PRO A 57 -11.38 -7.70 14.02
C PRO A 57 -12.68 -6.93 14.35
N SER A 58 -13.81 -7.59 14.19
CA SER A 58 -15.10 -7.03 14.61
C SER A 58 -15.32 -7.25 16.11
N ALA A 59 -16.27 -6.52 16.72
CA ALA A 59 -16.68 -6.70 18.11
C ALA A 59 -17.17 -8.13 18.41
N ALA A 60 -17.62 -8.87 17.42
CA ALA A 60 -18.00 -10.28 17.53
C ALA A 60 -16.84 -11.26 17.25
N PHE A 61 -15.58 -10.81 17.37
CA PHE A 61 -14.37 -11.61 17.10
C PHE A 61 -14.32 -12.26 15.72
N ARG A 62 -14.95 -11.65 14.73
CA ARG A 62 -14.88 -12.09 13.33
C ARG A 62 -13.96 -11.17 12.55
N PHE A 63 -13.18 -11.73 11.65
CA PHE A 63 -12.33 -10.95 10.76
C PHE A 63 -13.15 -10.33 9.63
N LEU A 64 -12.94 -9.03 9.44
CA LEU A 64 -13.46 -8.26 8.32
C LEU A 64 -12.28 -7.83 7.46
N PHE A 65 -12.42 -7.99 6.16
CA PHE A 65 -11.43 -7.56 5.19
C PHE A 65 -11.88 -6.25 4.58
N VAL A 66 -11.01 -5.26 4.63
CA VAL A 66 -11.26 -3.92 4.09
C VAL A 66 -10.37 -3.74 2.87
N ALA A 67 -10.95 -3.47 1.72
CA ALA A 67 -10.22 -3.05 0.53
C ALA A 67 -10.30 -1.52 0.40
N LEU A 68 -9.15 -0.90 0.16
CA LEU A 68 -9.01 0.53 -0.11
C LEU A 68 -8.45 0.74 -1.50
N ILE A 69 -9.00 1.69 -2.23
CA ILE A 69 -8.45 2.13 -3.52
C ILE A 69 -8.16 3.62 -3.45
N LEU A 70 -6.91 3.97 -3.70
CA LEU A 70 -6.38 5.32 -3.61
C LEU A 70 -5.83 5.76 -4.98
N ILE A 71 -6.02 7.02 -5.33
CA ILE A 71 -5.27 7.67 -6.41
C ILE A 71 -4.03 8.33 -5.81
N HIS A 72 -2.86 8.03 -6.41
CA HIS A 72 -1.57 8.43 -5.85
C HIS A 72 -1.34 9.93 -5.87
N ASP A 73 -1.79 10.63 -6.92
CA ASP A 73 -1.53 12.06 -7.14
C ASP A 73 -1.88 12.94 -5.92
N ARG A 74 -3.05 12.70 -5.33
CA ARG A 74 -3.53 13.47 -4.17
C ARG A 74 -3.75 12.64 -2.93
N ARG A 75 -3.30 11.39 -2.91
CA ARG A 75 -3.65 10.40 -1.87
C ARG A 75 -5.15 10.37 -1.60
N LYS A 76 -5.93 10.51 -2.66
CA LYS A 76 -7.38 10.55 -2.59
C LYS A 76 -7.92 9.13 -2.45
N LEU A 77 -8.66 8.87 -1.39
CA LEU A 77 -9.46 7.67 -1.28
C LEU A 77 -10.60 7.74 -2.30
N VAL A 78 -10.61 6.81 -3.24
CA VAL A 78 -11.62 6.76 -4.31
C VAL A 78 -12.74 5.79 -3.95
N HIS A 79 -12.36 4.66 -3.35
CA HIS A 79 -13.30 3.61 -3.02
C HIS A 79 -12.80 2.82 -1.82
N PHE A 80 -13.74 2.37 -0.99
CA PHE A 80 -13.46 1.35 0.02
C PHE A 80 -14.67 0.44 0.18
N ASN A 81 -14.43 -0.79 0.56
CA ASN A 81 -15.50 -1.73 0.86
C ASN A 81 -15.02 -2.78 1.87
N VAL A 82 -15.97 -3.42 2.53
CA VAL A 82 -15.71 -4.38 3.60
C VAL A 82 -16.41 -5.70 3.27
N THR A 83 -15.72 -6.81 3.48
CA THR A 83 -16.27 -8.15 3.30
C THR A 83 -15.76 -9.11 4.36
N ARG A 84 -16.48 -10.21 4.55
CA ARG A 84 -15.99 -11.36 5.34
C ARG A 84 -15.24 -12.37 4.50
N ASN A 85 -15.45 -12.33 3.19
CA ASN A 85 -14.88 -13.29 2.25
C ASN A 85 -14.24 -12.57 1.06
N PRO A 86 -12.95 -12.21 1.15
CA PRO A 86 -12.24 -11.49 0.09
C PRO A 86 -11.88 -12.47 -1.02
N THR A 87 -12.68 -12.52 -2.07
CA THR A 87 -12.38 -13.30 -3.27
C THR A 87 -11.79 -12.41 -4.35
N ALA A 88 -11.04 -13.00 -5.30
CA ALA A 88 -10.54 -12.28 -6.46
C ALA A 88 -11.66 -11.63 -7.29
N ALA A 89 -12.83 -12.26 -7.36
CA ALA A 89 -14.01 -11.70 -8.01
C ALA A 89 -14.54 -10.48 -7.26
N TRP A 90 -14.59 -10.54 -5.93
CA TRP A 90 -15.00 -9.40 -5.11
C TRP A 90 -14.02 -8.23 -5.28
N LEU A 91 -12.71 -8.46 -5.20
CA LEU A 91 -11.68 -7.45 -5.42
C LEU A 91 -11.77 -6.82 -6.82
N SER A 92 -12.02 -7.63 -7.84
CA SER A 92 -12.23 -7.17 -9.22
C SER A 92 -13.40 -6.18 -9.32
N ARG A 93 -14.48 -6.47 -8.60
CA ARG A 93 -15.66 -5.60 -8.54
C ARG A 93 -15.30 -4.27 -7.90
N GLN A 94 -14.51 -4.28 -6.81
CA GLN A 94 -14.10 -3.04 -6.14
C GLN A 94 -13.35 -2.10 -7.09
N VAL A 95 -12.45 -2.63 -7.93
CA VAL A 95 -11.74 -1.81 -8.93
C VAL A 95 -12.70 -1.30 -10.00
N THR A 96 -13.63 -2.12 -10.45
CA THR A 96 -14.65 -1.72 -11.45
C THR A 96 -15.54 -0.60 -10.89
N GLU A 97 -15.95 -0.68 -9.64
CA GLU A 97 -16.77 0.32 -8.97
C GLU A 97 -16.00 1.63 -8.69
N ALA A 98 -14.69 1.50 -8.39
CA ALA A 98 -13.81 2.66 -8.17
C ALA A 98 -13.60 3.48 -9.45
N PHE A 99 -13.56 2.81 -10.60
CA PHE A 99 -13.25 3.43 -11.89
C PHE A 99 -14.33 3.09 -12.93
N PRO A 100 -15.51 3.69 -12.80
CA PRO A 100 -16.58 3.51 -13.79
C PRO A 100 -16.19 4.20 -15.11
N TRP A 101 -16.57 3.58 -16.22
CA TRP A 101 -16.37 4.10 -17.58
C TRP A 101 -14.87 4.34 -17.90
N ASP A 102 -14.56 5.48 -18.47
CA ASP A 102 -13.21 5.86 -18.90
C ASP A 102 -12.34 6.49 -17.80
N THR A 103 -12.69 6.28 -16.53
CA THR A 103 -11.94 6.85 -15.39
C THR A 103 -10.80 5.96 -14.90
N ALA A 104 -10.56 4.82 -15.55
CA ALA A 104 -9.53 3.87 -15.17
C ALA A 104 -8.13 4.50 -15.20
N GLN A 105 -7.36 4.21 -14.17
CA GLN A 105 -5.97 4.65 -14.10
C GLN A 105 -5.08 3.79 -15.00
N ARG A 106 -3.94 4.32 -15.43
CA ARG A 106 -3.00 3.59 -16.29
C ARG A 106 -2.31 2.44 -15.56
N PHE A 107 -2.05 2.63 -14.26
CA PHE A 107 -1.32 1.69 -13.42
C PHE A 107 -2.08 1.42 -12.14
N LEU A 108 -2.12 0.16 -11.71
CA LEU A 108 -2.64 -0.25 -10.41
C LEU A 108 -1.53 -0.91 -9.59
N LEU A 109 -1.11 -0.24 -8.54
CA LEU A 109 -0.18 -0.76 -7.55
C LEU A 109 -0.91 -1.69 -6.59
N ARG A 110 -0.35 -2.87 -6.34
CA ARG A 110 -0.81 -3.79 -5.29
C ARG A 110 0.34 -4.56 -4.67
N ASP A 111 0.11 -5.15 -3.53
CA ASP A 111 1.01 -6.11 -2.93
C ASP A 111 0.90 -7.50 -3.57
N ARG A 112 1.65 -8.47 -3.04
CA ARG A 112 1.67 -9.86 -3.53
C ARG A 112 0.68 -10.77 -2.83
N ASP A 113 -0.34 -10.25 -2.19
CA ASP A 113 -1.33 -11.07 -1.51
C ASP A 113 -1.98 -12.09 -2.47
N GLY A 114 -2.16 -13.31 -2.00
CA GLY A 114 -2.75 -14.41 -2.78
C GLY A 114 -4.22 -14.21 -3.15
N SER A 115 -4.90 -13.27 -2.50
CA SER A 115 -6.30 -12.91 -2.79
C SER A 115 -6.48 -12.32 -4.19
N TYR A 116 -5.42 -11.78 -4.78
CA TYR A 116 -5.42 -11.28 -6.17
C TYR A 116 -5.18 -12.44 -7.16
N GLY A 117 -6.19 -13.23 -7.41
CA GLY A 117 -6.13 -14.39 -8.30
C GLY A 117 -6.23 -14.03 -9.79
N SER A 118 -6.31 -15.07 -10.64
CA SER A 118 -6.38 -14.91 -12.10
C SER A 118 -7.60 -14.12 -12.56
N VAL A 119 -8.73 -14.23 -11.87
CA VAL A 119 -9.97 -13.48 -12.17
C VAL A 119 -9.74 -11.99 -12.00
N PHE A 120 -9.04 -11.58 -10.93
CA PHE A 120 -8.67 -10.19 -10.70
C PHE A 120 -7.78 -9.67 -11.83
N ARG A 121 -6.69 -10.38 -12.16
CA ARG A 121 -5.75 -9.97 -13.21
C ARG A 121 -6.43 -9.80 -14.56
N LYS A 122 -7.25 -10.76 -14.98
CA LYS A 122 -8.00 -10.66 -16.24
C LYS A 122 -8.92 -9.45 -16.29
N ARG A 123 -9.54 -9.11 -15.17
CA ARG A 123 -10.40 -7.91 -15.08
C ARG A 123 -9.60 -6.63 -15.22
N ILE A 124 -8.48 -6.50 -14.50
CA ILE A 124 -7.61 -5.33 -14.57
C ILE A 124 -7.07 -5.13 -15.99
N GLU A 125 -6.62 -6.21 -16.63
CA GLU A 125 -6.17 -6.20 -18.01
C GLU A 125 -7.28 -5.77 -18.99
N ALA A 126 -8.50 -6.30 -18.81
CA ALA A 126 -9.67 -5.93 -19.63
C ALA A 126 -10.07 -4.46 -19.46
N MET A 127 -9.75 -3.83 -18.33
CA MET A 127 -9.94 -2.39 -18.09
C MET A 127 -8.81 -1.54 -18.68
N GLY A 128 -7.81 -2.15 -19.31
CA GLY A 128 -6.64 -1.45 -19.86
C GLY A 128 -5.66 -0.93 -18.80
N ILE A 129 -5.72 -1.48 -17.58
CA ILE A 129 -4.87 -1.07 -16.46
C ILE A 129 -3.65 -1.98 -16.40
N ALA A 130 -2.45 -1.40 -16.37
CA ALA A 130 -1.21 -2.14 -16.15
C ALA A 130 -1.00 -2.41 -14.65
N GLU A 131 -0.89 -3.67 -14.29
CA GLU A 131 -0.66 -4.10 -12.92
C GLU A 131 0.81 -3.93 -12.52
N VAL A 132 1.06 -3.29 -11.38
CA VAL A 132 2.38 -3.14 -10.79
C VAL A 132 2.39 -3.78 -9.41
N ILE A 133 3.18 -4.86 -9.29
CA ILE A 133 3.29 -5.59 -8.02
C ILE A 133 4.47 -5.02 -7.25
N THR A 134 4.21 -4.54 -6.02
CA THR A 134 5.28 -4.07 -5.16
C THR A 134 6.19 -5.23 -4.75
N SER A 135 7.50 -5.03 -4.85
CA SER A 135 8.45 -6.02 -4.37
C SER A 135 8.33 -6.16 -2.85
N ARG A 136 8.40 -7.40 -2.34
CA ARG A 136 8.56 -7.65 -0.92
C ARG A 136 9.81 -6.91 -0.44
N ARG A 137 9.66 -5.85 0.31
CA ARG A 137 10.70 -5.45 1.24
C ARG A 137 10.64 -6.47 2.38
N SER A 138 11.48 -7.49 2.28
CA SER A 138 11.85 -8.26 3.46
C SER A 138 12.65 -7.35 4.38
N PRO A 139 12.19 -7.07 5.62
CA PRO A 139 12.97 -6.29 6.57
C PRO A 139 14.14 -7.08 7.17
N SER A 140 14.42 -8.28 6.69
CA SER A 140 15.34 -9.21 7.36
C SER A 140 16.06 -10.16 6.41
N GLU A 141 16.92 -9.63 5.54
CA GLU A 141 18.10 -10.40 5.15
C GLU A 141 19.33 -9.61 5.57
N PRO A 142 20.14 -10.13 6.53
CA PRO A 142 21.48 -9.62 6.72
C PRO A 142 22.26 -9.93 5.44
N VAL A 143 22.75 -8.89 4.80
CA VAL A 143 23.74 -9.02 3.73
C VAL A 143 24.94 -9.73 4.34
N ARG A 144 25.24 -10.94 3.90
CA ARG A 144 26.51 -11.61 4.13
C ARG A 144 27.60 -10.97 3.29
#